data_64449be2e5ef0110b682c4f3b25d00ee
#
_entry.id   64449be2e5ef0110b682c4f3b25d00ee
#
_cell.length_a   1.000
_cell.length_b   1.000
_cell.length_c   1.000
_cell.angle_alpha   90.00
_cell.angle_beta   90.00
_cell.angle_gamma   90.00
#
_symmetry.space_group_name_H-M   'P 1'
#
loop_
_entity.id
_entity.type
_entity.pdbx_description
1 polymer ?
#
loop_
_entity_poly.entity_id
_entity_poly.type
_entity_poly.pdbx_seq_one_letter_code
_entity_poly.pdbx_strand_id
1 'polypeptide(L)'
;HVLGNGMKVVIREDHRLPLAYACLAFKAGCRAENEHDAGVTDLMSECLLKGTATRSAGDIARFLEDIGGAINTSTGNNSLSVGCQILAEDLDSGLELMADVVMNPSFPEDAFLREKESFVADAEEDLEDPLSVAFRQERKVAYGHVSYGNSPSGTPESLSSLTVRDVKEQYERIICA
;
A
#
# COMPACT_ATOMS: atom_id res chain seq x y z
N HIS A 1 -10.68 17.57 -12.84
CA HIS A 1 -10.16 17.46 -14.20
C HIS A 1 -9.93 15.99 -14.55
N VAL A 2 -10.08 15.64 -15.84
CA VAL A 2 -9.82 14.26 -16.31
C VAL A 2 -8.69 14.36 -17.33
N LEU A 3 -7.63 13.59 -17.09
CA LEU A 3 -6.49 13.52 -18.02
C LEU A 3 -6.81 12.65 -19.24
N GLY A 4 -5.99 12.74 -20.30
CA GLY A 4 -6.17 11.99 -21.53
C GLY A 4 -6.17 10.47 -21.38
N ASN A 5 -5.54 9.94 -20.32
CA ASN A 5 -5.55 8.52 -19.93
C ASN A 5 -6.74 8.12 -19.04
N GLY A 6 -7.70 9.01 -18.79
CA GLY A 6 -8.87 8.77 -17.95
C GLY A 6 -8.66 8.99 -16.44
N MET A 7 -7.44 9.30 -15.99
CA MET A 7 -7.16 9.59 -14.60
C MET A 7 -7.89 10.86 -14.14
N LYS A 8 -8.57 10.77 -12.99
CA LYS A 8 -9.27 11.91 -12.39
C LYS A 8 -8.34 12.64 -11.44
N VAL A 9 -8.17 13.92 -11.65
CA VAL A 9 -7.37 14.82 -10.79
C VAL A 9 -8.32 15.77 -10.08
N VAL A 10 -8.21 15.82 -8.75
CA VAL A 10 -8.95 16.74 -7.88
C VAL A 10 -7.92 17.61 -7.18
N ILE A 11 -8.04 18.92 -7.32
CA ILE A 11 -7.14 19.90 -6.70
C ILE A 11 -7.95 20.77 -5.74
N ARG A 12 -7.43 20.94 -4.54
CA ARG A 12 -7.93 21.91 -3.55
C ARG A 12 -6.79 22.78 -3.10
N GLU A 13 -6.91 24.08 -3.34
CA GLU A 13 -5.96 25.08 -2.86
C GLU A 13 -6.27 25.48 -1.41
N ASP A 14 -5.24 25.47 -0.55
CA ASP A 14 -5.30 25.94 0.82
C ASP A 14 -3.92 26.48 1.21
N HIS A 15 -3.80 27.81 1.28
CA HIS A 15 -2.53 28.50 1.51
C HIS A 15 -2.29 28.90 2.97
N ARG A 16 -3.02 28.33 3.93
CA ARG A 16 -2.84 28.62 5.37
C ARG A 16 -1.52 28.11 5.92
N LEU A 17 -0.99 27.03 5.35
CA LEU A 17 0.30 26.45 5.67
C LEU A 17 1.08 26.16 4.38
N PRO A 18 2.42 26.26 4.39
CA PRO A 18 3.26 25.95 3.24
C PRO A 18 3.43 24.44 3.07
N LEU A 19 2.34 23.68 3.06
CA LEU A 19 2.33 22.22 2.92
C LEU A 19 1.59 21.82 1.64
N ALA A 20 2.08 20.77 1.00
CA ALA A 20 1.40 20.08 -0.08
C ALA A 20 1.13 18.62 0.30
N TYR A 21 -0.03 18.13 -0.05
CA TYR A 21 -0.40 16.72 0.07
C TYR A 21 -0.88 16.20 -1.27
N ALA A 22 -0.23 15.18 -1.79
CA ALA A 22 -0.65 14.46 -2.98
C ALA A 22 -1.07 13.05 -2.60
N CYS A 23 -2.12 12.54 -3.25
CA CYS A 23 -2.60 11.18 -3.01
C CYS A 23 -3.00 10.54 -4.34
N LEU A 24 -2.40 9.39 -4.65
CA LEU A 24 -2.85 8.49 -5.70
C LEU A 24 -3.77 7.43 -5.08
N ALA A 25 -4.94 7.22 -5.69
CA ALA A 25 -5.90 6.22 -5.23
C ALA A 25 -6.25 5.25 -6.37
N PHE A 26 -6.15 3.96 -6.07
CA PHE A 26 -6.44 2.86 -6.98
C PHE A 26 -7.62 2.05 -6.47
N LYS A 27 -8.40 1.47 -7.38
CA LYS A 27 -9.43 0.50 -7.04
C LYS A 27 -8.78 -0.84 -6.73
N ALA A 28 -8.67 -1.16 -5.46
CA ALA A 28 -7.91 -2.31 -4.95
C ALA A 28 -8.45 -2.74 -3.57
N GLY A 29 -7.57 -3.28 -2.75
CA GLY A 29 -7.86 -3.73 -1.39
C GLY A 29 -8.41 -5.16 -1.38
N CYS A 30 -8.94 -5.61 -0.24
CA CYS A 30 -9.36 -7.00 -0.06
C CYS A 30 -10.43 -7.45 -1.07
N ARG A 31 -11.11 -6.53 -1.75
CA ARG A 31 -12.02 -6.83 -2.86
C ARG A 31 -11.30 -7.49 -4.05
N ALA A 32 -10.02 -7.21 -4.24
CA ALA A 32 -9.20 -7.75 -5.32
C ALA A 32 -8.47 -9.05 -4.93
N GLU A 33 -8.83 -9.63 -3.78
CA GLU A 33 -8.19 -10.78 -3.17
C GLU A 33 -9.17 -11.94 -2.99
N ASN A 34 -8.63 -13.14 -2.85
CA ASN A 34 -9.34 -14.34 -2.44
C ASN A 34 -8.80 -14.83 -1.08
N GLU A 35 -9.34 -15.92 -0.55
CA GLU A 35 -8.95 -16.45 0.77
C GLU A 35 -7.47 -16.89 0.83
N HIS A 36 -6.88 -17.31 -0.30
CA HIS A 36 -5.49 -17.79 -0.35
C HIS A 36 -4.47 -16.66 -0.44
N ASP A 37 -4.84 -15.53 -1.07
CA ASP A 37 -3.97 -14.37 -1.25
C ASP A 37 -4.38 -13.17 -0.38
N ALA A 38 -5.20 -13.41 0.65
CA ALA A 38 -5.64 -12.36 1.58
C ALA A 38 -4.44 -11.65 2.22
N GLY A 39 -4.44 -10.31 2.15
CA GLY A 39 -3.36 -9.46 2.63
C GLY A 39 -2.28 -9.14 1.58
N VAL A 40 -2.34 -9.73 0.36
CA VAL A 40 -1.34 -9.49 -0.68
C VAL A 40 -1.29 -8.03 -1.13
N THR A 41 -2.44 -7.33 -1.16
CA THR A 41 -2.47 -5.91 -1.56
C THR A 41 -1.78 -5.03 -0.51
N ASP A 42 -1.98 -5.35 0.77
CA ASP A 42 -1.39 -4.61 1.87
C ASP A 42 0.14 -4.81 1.89
N LEU A 43 0.60 -6.05 1.86
CA LEU A 43 2.02 -6.39 1.74
C LEU A 43 2.66 -5.79 0.48
N MET A 44 1.98 -5.84 -0.67
CA MET A 44 2.43 -5.23 -1.92
C MET A 44 2.59 -3.71 -1.75
N SER A 45 1.66 -3.05 -1.07
CA SER A 45 1.70 -1.60 -0.87
C SER A 45 2.91 -1.16 -0.06
N GLU A 46 3.26 -1.88 1.01
CA GLU A 46 4.48 -1.62 1.78
C GLU A 46 5.74 -1.88 0.96
N CYS A 47 5.74 -2.91 0.12
CA CYS A 47 6.87 -3.24 -0.74
C CYS A 47 7.13 -2.18 -1.82
N LEU A 48 6.16 -1.34 -2.21
CA LEU A 48 6.38 -0.20 -3.13
C LEU A 48 7.46 0.76 -2.61
N LEU A 49 7.54 0.95 -1.29
CA LEU A 49 8.45 1.89 -0.65
C LEU A 49 9.83 1.31 -0.36
N LYS A 50 10.07 0.03 -0.66
CA LYS A 50 11.32 -0.67 -0.32
C LYS A 50 12.38 -0.61 -1.42
N GLY A 51 12.12 0.14 -2.49
CA GLY A 51 13.07 0.45 -3.55
C GLY A 51 12.44 0.57 -4.92
N THR A 52 13.10 1.30 -5.79
CA THR A 52 12.75 1.46 -7.19
C THR A 52 13.84 0.91 -8.09
N ALA A 53 13.68 1.03 -9.40
CA ALA A 53 14.73 0.67 -10.35
C ALA A 53 16.02 1.51 -10.18
N THR A 54 15.91 2.71 -9.56
CA THR A 54 17.02 3.68 -9.45
C THR A 54 17.36 4.08 -8.02
N ARG A 55 16.51 3.79 -7.05
CA ARG A 55 16.67 4.19 -5.63
C ARG A 55 16.53 2.99 -4.72
N SER A 56 17.41 2.84 -3.75
CA SER A 56 17.22 1.91 -2.63
C SER A 56 16.20 2.46 -1.62
N ALA A 57 15.70 1.60 -0.71
CA ALA A 57 14.86 2.05 0.41
C ALA A 57 15.56 3.14 1.26
N GLY A 58 16.87 3.01 1.47
CA GLY A 58 17.68 4.01 2.20
C GLY A 58 17.79 5.34 1.45
N ASP A 59 17.83 5.32 0.12
CA ASP A 59 17.86 6.56 -0.67
C ASP A 59 16.49 7.26 -0.64
N ILE A 60 15.39 6.50 -0.68
CA ILE A 60 14.03 7.02 -0.52
C ILE A 60 13.87 7.68 0.86
N ALA A 61 14.25 6.99 1.92
CA ALA A 61 14.16 7.50 3.29
C ALA A 61 14.99 8.79 3.46
N ARG A 62 16.24 8.78 3.04
CA ARG A 62 17.14 9.94 3.11
C ARG A 62 16.59 11.14 2.35
N PHE A 63 16.09 10.91 1.14
CA PHE A 63 15.48 11.98 0.35
C PHE A 63 14.30 12.65 1.09
N LEU A 64 13.42 11.84 1.69
CA LEU A 64 12.27 12.33 2.45
C LEU A 64 12.70 13.07 3.72
N GLU A 65 13.73 12.58 4.43
CA GLU A 65 14.31 13.26 5.59
C GLU A 65 14.90 14.62 5.21
N ASP A 66 15.61 14.71 4.09
CA ASP A 66 16.25 15.94 3.61
C ASP A 66 15.22 17.04 3.29
N ILE A 67 14.04 16.71 2.77
CA ILE A 67 12.97 17.65 2.45
C ILE A 67 11.89 17.75 3.54
N GLY A 68 12.07 17.08 4.69
CA GLY A 68 11.06 17.04 5.76
C GLY A 68 9.73 16.47 5.31
N GLY A 69 9.74 15.55 4.34
CA GLY A 69 8.57 14.94 3.75
C GLY A 69 8.26 13.55 4.31
N ALA A 70 7.09 13.03 3.94
CA ALA A 70 6.68 11.67 4.22
C ALA A 70 5.93 11.08 3.03
N ILE A 71 6.18 9.80 2.75
CA ILE A 71 5.37 9.00 1.84
C ILE A 71 4.83 7.80 2.60
N ASN A 72 3.58 7.46 2.37
CA ASN A 72 2.93 6.32 3.02
C ASN A 72 1.98 5.63 2.06
N THR A 73 1.68 4.38 2.36
CA THR A 73 0.64 3.59 1.71
C THR A 73 -0.50 3.31 2.67
N SER A 74 -1.67 3.06 2.15
CA SER A 74 -2.81 2.64 2.95
C SER A 74 -3.74 1.79 2.10
N THR A 75 -4.08 0.62 2.62
CA THR A 75 -4.96 -0.34 1.96
C THR A 75 -6.26 -0.49 2.76
N GLY A 76 -7.36 -0.45 2.06
CA GLY A 76 -8.69 -0.65 2.62
C GLY A 76 -9.45 -1.76 1.91
N ASN A 77 -10.75 -1.83 2.14
CA ASN A 77 -11.58 -2.84 1.50
C ASN A 77 -11.67 -2.68 -0.03
N ASN A 78 -11.66 -1.44 -0.53
CA ASN A 78 -11.94 -1.10 -1.93
C ASN A 78 -10.86 -0.28 -2.61
N SER A 79 -9.83 0.11 -1.89
CA SER A 79 -8.82 1.04 -2.39
C SER A 79 -7.45 0.74 -1.83
N LEU A 80 -6.45 1.06 -2.63
CA LEU A 80 -5.07 1.28 -2.26
C LEU A 80 -4.79 2.76 -2.49
N SER A 81 -4.14 3.43 -1.56
CA SER A 81 -3.67 4.80 -1.73
C SER A 81 -2.19 4.92 -1.39
N VAL A 82 -1.52 5.79 -2.15
CA VAL A 82 -0.15 6.23 -1.89
C VAL A 82 -0.21 7.73 -1.65
N GLY A 83 0.12 8.15 -0.44
CA GLY A 83 0.10 9.54 0.00
C GLY A 83 1.50 10.10 0.14
N CYS A 84 1.71 11.36 -0.28
CA CYS A 84 2.95 12.09 -0.11
C CYS A 84 2.65 13.45 0.53
N GLN A 85 3.27 13.74 1.66
CA GLN A 85 3.17 15.01 2.37
C GLN A 85 4.54 15.67 2.42
N ILE A 86 4.62 16.90 1.97
CA ILE A 86 5.88 17.64 1.79
C ILE A 86 5.66 19.14 1.97
N LEU A 87 6.74 19.92 2.02
CA LEU A 87 6.66 21.36 1.89
C LEU A 87 6.21 21.74 0.46
N ALA A 88 5.47 22.86 0.35
CA ALA A 88 4.95 23.30 -0.95
C ALA A 88 6.06 23.64 -1.97
N GLU A 89 7.23 24.07 -1.49
CA GLU A 89 8.41 24.34 -2.32
C GLU A 89 9.04 23.08 -2.93
N ASP A 90 8.83 21.91 -2.28
CA ASP A 90 9.38 20.62 -2.72
C ASP A 90 8.36 19.76 -3.49
N LEU A 91 7.20 20.34 -3.87
CA LEU A 91 6.10 19.61 -4.49
C LEU A 91 6.55 18.80 -5.72
N ASP A 92 7.33 19.39 -6.60
CA ASP A 92 7.77 18.72 -7.83
C ASP A 92 8.64 17.49 -7.51
N SER A 93 9.58 17.65 -6.57
CA SER A 93 10.47 16.57 -6.13
C SER A 93 9.72 15.43 -5.44
N GLY A 94 8.73 15.77 -4.62
CA GLY A 94 7.88 14.78 -3.95
C GLY A 94 6.98 14.02 -4.92
N LEU A 95 6.41 14.72 -5.92
CA LEU A 95 5.62 14.07 -6.97
C LEU A 95 6.49 13.16 -7.85
N GLU A 96 7.73 13.56 -8.16
CA GLU A 96 8.68 12.71 -8.88
C GLU A 96 8.98 11.44 -8.11
N LEU A 97 9.27 11.54 -6.80
CA LEU A 97 9.50 10.37 -5.96
C LEU A 97 8.25 9.48 -5.89
N MET A 98 7.07 10.06 -5.68
CA MET A 98 5.81 9.32 -5.63
C MET A 98 5.55 8.59 -6.96
N ALA A 99 5.82 9.23 -8.09
CA ALA A 99 5.71 8.58 -9.39
C ALA A 99 6.72 7.42 -9.54
N ASP A 100 7.96 7.61 -9.09
CA ASP A 100 9.00 6.57 -9.19
C ASP A 100 8.66 5.33 -8.35
N VAL A 101 8.23 5.50 -7.10
CA VAL A 101 7.87 4.35 -6.24
C VAL A 101 6.63 3.61 -6.73
N VAL A 102 5.70 4.31 -7.39
CA VAL A 102 4.48 3.71 -7.93
C VAL A 102 4.70 3.06 -9.30
N MET A 103 5.49 3.67 -10.17
CA MET A 103 5.65 3.22 -11.56
C MET A 103 6.84 2.27 -11.77
N ASN A 104 7.86 2.35 -10.91
CA ASN A 104 9.12 1.63 -11.10
C ASN A 104 9.55 0.83 -9.85
N PRO A 105 8.65 0.21 -9.06
CA PRO A 105 9.06 -0.53 -7.88
C PRO A 105 9.93 -1.73 -8.27
N SER A 106 10.99 -2.00 -7.49
CA SER A 106 11.90 -3.11 -7.75
C SER A 106 11.54 -4.41 -7.03
N PHE A 107 10.75 -4.32 -5.95
CA PHE A 107 10.37 -5.44 -5.09
C PHE A 107 11.58 -6.31 -4.67
N PRO A 108 12.56 -5.76 -3.92
CA PRO A 108 13.72 -6.51 -3.50
C PRO A 108 13.31 -7.70 -2.63
N GLU A 109 13.82 -8.90 -2.93
CA GLU A 109 13.40 -10.13 -2.28
C GLU A 109 13.70 -10.13 -0.77
N ASP A 110 14.84 -9.59 -0.38
CA ASP A 110 15.24 -9.47 1.03
C ASP A 110 14.33 -8.49 1.81
N ALA A 111 13.90 -7.40 1.18
CA ALA A 111 12.95 -6.48 1.77
C ALA A 111 11.56 -7.12 1.87
N PHE A 112 11.10 -7.79 0.81
CA PHE A 112 9.85 -8.54 0.84
C PHE A 112 9.82 -9.57 1.96
N LEU A 113 10.89 -10.33 2.17
CA LEU A 113 10.93 -11.35 3.22
C LEU A 113 10.82 -10.73 4.63
N ARG A 114 11.49 -9.59 4.87
CA ARG A 114 11.38 -8.87 6.15
C ARG A 114 9.97 -8.32 6.40
N GLU A 115 9.37 -7.69 5.38
CA GLU A 115 7.99 -7.18 5.51
C GLU A 115 7.00 -8.32 5.73
N LYS A 116 7.11 -9.40 4.97
CA LYS A 116 6.29 -10.59 5.15
C LYS A 116 6.38 -11.16 6.57
N GLU A 117 7.60 -11.25 7.13
CA GLU A 117 7.81 -11.72 8.51
C GLU A 117 7.10 -10.80 9.52
N SER A 118 7.19 -9.47 9.34
CA SER A 118 6.47 -8.51 10.17
C SER A 118 4.95 -8.68 10.07
N PHE A 119 4.42 -8.79 8.84
CA PHE A 119 2.99 -8.97 8.60
C PHE A 119 2.44 -10.27 9.20
N VAL A 120 3.22 -11.35 9.14
CA VAL A 120 2.85 -12.63 9.78
C VAL A 120 2.80 -12.46 11.29
N ALA A 121 3.80 -11.81 11.90
CA ALA A 121 3.83 -11.57 13.33
C ALA A 121 2.65 -10.69 13.79
N ASP A 122 2.35 -9.60 13.06
CA ASP A 122 1.21 -8.73 13.36
C ASP A 122 -0.13 -9.50 13.25
N ALA A 123 -0.26 -10.38 12.25
CA ALA A 123 -1.46 -11.21 12.07
C ALA A 123 -1.59 -12.29 13.17
N GLU A 124 -0.48 -12.78 13.73
CA GLU A 124 -0.47 -13.68 14.89
C GLU A 124 -0.87 -12.92 16.17
N GLU A 125 -0.37 -11.70 16.38
CA GLU A 125 -0.77 -10.83 17.51
C GLU A 125 -2.27 -10.50 17.44
N ASP A 126 -2.81 -10.23 16.27
CA ASP A 126 -4.25 -10.00 16.04
C ASP A 126 -5.13 -11.19 16.47
N LEU A 127 -4.60 -12.41 16.45
CA LEU A 127 -5.33 -13.60 16.94
C LEU A 127 -5.40 -13.68 18.49
N GLU A 128 -4.50 -12.98 19.16
CA GLU A 128 -4.49 -12.90 20.63
C GLU A 128 -5.40 -11.77 21.16
N ASP A 129 -5.74 -10.78 20.29
CA ASP A 129 -6.67 -9.72 20.66
C ASP A 129 -8.14 -10.14 20.47
N PRO A 130 -8.93 -10.21 21.56
CA PRO A 130 -10.34 -10.63 21.48
C PRO A 130 -11.20 -9.75 20.56
N LEU A 131 -10.88 -8.45 20.45
CA LEU A 131 -11.63 -7.52 19.61
C LEU A 131 -11.36 -7.77 18.12
N SER A 132 -10.11 -7.95 17.76
CA SER A 132 -9.68 -8.31 16.38
C SER A 132 -10.31 -9.63 15.95
N VAL A 133 -10.32 -10.63 16.83
CA VAL A 133 -10.98 -11.92 16.60
C VAL A 133 -12.49 -11.75 16.39
N ALA A 134 -13.16 -10.94 17.22
CA ALA A 134 -14.59 -10.69 17.09
C ALA A 134 -14.94 -10.02 15.75
N PHE A 135 -14.22 -8.98 15.34
CA PHE A 135 -14.41 -8.33 14.03
C PHE A 135 -14.14 -9.28 12.85
N ARG A 136 -13.14 -10.14 12.96
CA ARG A 136 -12.86 -11.16 11.93
C ARG A 136 -14.02 -12.14 11.78
N GLN A 137 -14.60 -12.60 12.92
CA GLN A 137 -15.76 -13.47 12.89
C GLN A 137 -17.02 -12.76 12.37
N GLU A 138 -17.25 -11.51 12.76
CA GLU A 138 -18.34 -10.68 12.23
C GLU A 138 -18.26 -10.60 10.70
N ARG A 139 -17.09 -10.30 10.14
CA ARG A 139 -16.89 -10.24 8.69
C ARG A 139 -17.22 -11.57 8.01
N LYS A 140 -16.77 -12.68 8.56
CA LYS A 140 -17.08 -14.03 8.05
C LYS A 140 -18.57 -14.33 8.07
N VAL A 141 -19.27 -13.96 9.14
CA VAL A 141 -20.72 -14.16 9.27
C VAL A 141 -21.49 -13.25 8.31
N ALA A 142 -21.08 -11.99 8.19
CA ALA A 142 -21.79 -11.01 7.36
C ALA A 142 -21.59 -11.21 5.86
N TYR A 143 -20.38 -11.60 5.44
CA TYR A 143 -19.99 -11.65 4.02
C TYR A 143 -19.60 -13.05 3.53
N GLY A 144 -19.53 -14.06 4.41
CA GLY A 144 -19.16 -15.42 4.05
C GLY A 144 -17.73 -15.53 3.52
N HIS A 145 -17.56 -16.32 2.45
CA HIS A 145 -16.26 -16.56 1.81
C HIS A 145 -15.96 -15.61 0.63
N VAL A 146 -16.73 -14.53 0.48
CA VAL A 146 -16.40 -13.50 -0.51
C VAL A 146 -15.36 -12.53 0.05
N SER A 147 -14.71 -11.80 -0.83
CA SER A 147 -13.57 -10.93 -0.51
C SER A 147 -13.72 -10.02 0.72
N TYR A 148 -14.93 -9.51 0.99
CA TYR A 148 -15.17 -8.73 2.21
C TYR A 148 -15.21 -9.55 3.51
N GLY A 149 -15.36 -10.86 3.42
CA GLY A 149 -15.26 -11.79 4.54
C GLY A 149 -13.81 -12.07 4.96
N ASN A 150 -12.84 -11.78 4.09
CA ASN A 150 -11.42 -11.93 4.38
C ASN A 150 -10.91 -10.79 5.28
N SER A 151 -9.85 -11.04 6.03
CA SER A 151 -9.12 -9.98 6.73
C SER A 151 -8.39 -9.12 5.70
N PRO A 152 -8.52 -7.78 5.72
CA PRO A 152 -7.74 -6.91 4.84
C PRO A 152 -6.23 -7.04 5.05
N SER A 153 -5.80 -7.31 6.30
CA SER A 153 -4.39 -7.53 6.67
C SER A 153 -3.93 -8.97 6.45
N GLY A 154 -4.80 -9.84 5.91
CA GLY A 154 -4.48 -11.25 5.72
C GLY A 154 -4.65 -12.12 6.98
N THR A 155 -4.15 -13.34 6.89
CA THR A 155 -4.04 -14.31 8.00
C THR A 155 -2.61 -14.83 8.04
N PRO A 156 -2.14 -15.39 9.19
CA PRO A 156 -0.81 -15.99 9.25
C PRO A 156 -0.59 -17.04 8.14
N GLU A 157 -1.61 -17.83 7.81
CA GLU A 157 -1.53 -18.86 6.78
C GLU A 157 -1.43 -18.27 5.37
N SER A 158 -2.31 -17.28 5.02
CA SER A 158 -2.27 -16.65 3.70
C SER A 158 -0.95 -15.90 3.50
N LEU A 159 -0.56 -15.06 4.46
CA LEU A 159 0.67 -14.28 4.40
C LEU A 159 1.92 -15.15 4.31
N SER A 160 1.99 -16.25 5.10
CA SER A 160 3.12 -17.19 5.04
C SER A 160 3.27 -17.86 3.68
N SER A 161 2.19 -18.03 2.94
CA SER A 161 2.21 -18.64 1.60
C SER A 161 2.63 -17.70 0.49
N LEU A 162 2.51 -16.36 0.68
CA LEU A 162 2.83 -15.36 -0.34
C LEU A 162 4.30 -15.39 -0.75
N THR A 163 4.52 -15.14 -2.01
CA THR A 163 5.84 -14.99 -2.62
C THR A 163 6.01 -13.60 -3.24
N VAL A 164 7.24 -13.23 -3.56
CA VAL A 164 7.53 -11.98 -4.30
C VAL A 164 6.83 -11.95 -5.66
N ARG A 165 6.55 -13.12 -6.23
CA ARG A 165 5.81 -13.25 -7.49
C ARG A 165 4.35 -12.82 -7.31
N ASP A 166 3.70 -13.24 -6.24
CA ASP A 166 2.30 -12.89 -5.96
C ASP A 166 2.15 -11.37 -5.79
N VAL A 167 3.11 -10.74 -5.10
CA VAL A 167 3.17 -9.27 -4.96
C VAL A 167 3.32 -8.58 -6.31
N LYS A 168 4.18 -9.08 -7.21
CA LYS A 168 4.35 -8.52 -8.56
C LYS A 168 3.11 -8.70 -9.44
N GLU A 169 2.48 -9.87 -9.39
CA GLU A 169 1.23 -10.14 -10.12
C GLU A 169 0.09 -9.24 -9.61
N GLN A 170 0.02 -8.99 -8.30
CA GLN A 170 -0.94 -8.06 -7.71
C GLN A 170 -0.68 -6.62 -8.16
N TYR A 171 0.57 -6.18 -8.19
CA TYR A 171 0.96 -4.88 -8.67
C TYR A 171 0.53 -4.67 -10.14
N GLU A 172 0.84 -5.62 -11.00
CA GLU A 172 0.44 -5.56 -12.42
C GLU A 172 -1.08 -5.46 -12.56
N ARG A 173 -1.82 -6.21 -11.77
CA ARG A 173 -3.29 -6.23 -11.79
C ARG A 173 -3.93 -4.93 -11.33
N ILE A 174 -3.30 -4.19 -10.41
CA ILE A 174 -3.92 -3.01 -9.78
C ILE A 174 -3.39 -1.71 -10.39
N ILE A 175 -2.11 -1.61 -10.63
CA ILE A 175 -1.44 -0.35 -10.98
C ILE A 175 -1.17 -0.24 -12.48
N CYS A 176 -0.90 -1.37 -13.14
CA CYS A 176 -0.59 -1.40 -14.58
C CYS A 176 -1.82 -1.73 -15.47
N ALA A 177 -2.98 -2.00 -14.88
CA ALA A 177 -4.21 -2.41 -15.59
C ALA A 177 -4.96 -1.24 -16.24
#